data_6dfadeda22d34065ad52a8be70f84c87
#
_entry.id   6dfadeda22d34065ad52a8be70f84c87
#
_cell.length_a   1.000
_cell.length_b   1.000
_cell.length_c   1.000
_cell.angle_alpha   90.00
_cell.angle_beta   90.00
_cell.angle_gamma   90.00
#
_symmetry.space_group_name_H-M   'P 1'
#
loop_
_entity.id
_entity.type
_entity.pdbx_description
1 polymer ?
#
loop_
_entity_poly.entity_id
_entity_poly.type
_entity_poly.pdbx_seq_one_letter_code
_entity_poly.pdbx_strand_id
1 'polypeptide(L)'
;MISNDQIRNKLYEEFIKPTNQKKNFIGIEIEIPIINLNKEAVDFDVVHKITDKFQKQHSDFRNEGVDYEGNIFSLKNPQNDDIVCYDCSYNNIEFAMGKEMDLFTINDRFCDYYSFIKEEFEIYNHTLTGMGINPYRKYNRNVPIPSERYLMLYHHLKSFKNYENVPMHFHNYPEYGMFSSASQVQLDVNKEDLVQTINVFSKIEPIKALLFSNSVLFGENDNIVCFRDALWEYSTHGVNPHNIGVYNVDFKDINDLQAYLESLNMYCVMSDGAYINFPSMNLLDYFASDYVCGEIYDNGEYREIDIRPCIDDIKYLRPFKFINLTFRGTVEFRSICT
;
A
#
# COMPACT_ATOMS: atom_id res chain seq x y z
N MET A 1 -8.27 -18.01 -25.08
CA MET A 1 -7.13 -17.07 -24.89
C MET A 1 -7.65 -15.65 -25.00
N ILE A 2 -7.27 -14.79 -24.08
CA ILE A 2 -7.60 -13.36 -24.08
C ILE A 2 -6.60 -12.67 -25.02
N SER A 3 -7.09 -11.83 -25.94
CA SER A 3 -6.21 -11.15 -26.90
C SER A 3 -5.53 -9.93 -26.29
N ASN A 4 -4.36 -9.53 -26.84
CA ASN A 4 -3.65 -8.32 -26.39
C ASN A 4 -4.53 -7.05 -26.52
N ASP A 5 -5.38 -6.98 -27.55
CA ASP A 5 -6.29 -5.84 -27.70
C ASP A 5 -7.35 -5.79 -26.58
N GLN A 6 -7.84 -6.95 -26.12
CA GLN A 6 -8.75 -7.01 -24.98
C GLN A 6 -8.05 -6.57 -23.68
N ILE A 7 -6.81 -7.00 -23.47
CA ILE A 7 -5.99 -6.59 -22.30
C ILE A 7 -5.77 -5.08 -22.34
N ARG A 8 -5.32 -4.55 -23.48
CA ARG A 8 -5.06 -3.10 -23.66
C ARG A 8 -6.32 -2.26 -23.44
N ASN A 9 -7.45 -2.68 -23.98
CA ASN A 9 -8.73 -2.01 -23.78
C ASN A 9 -9.14 -2.04 -22.30
N LYS A 10 -8.98 -3.17 -21.61
CA LYS A 10 -9.33 -3.28 -20.18
C LYS A 10 -8.41 -2.45 -19.30
N LEU A 11 -7.11 -2.38 -19.57
CA LEU A 11 -6.17 -1.47 -18.88
C LEU A 11 -6.57 -0.01 -19.05
N TYR A 12 -6.98 0.37 -20.26
CA TYR A 12 -7.49 1.72 -20.51
C TYR A 12 -8.75 2.02 -19.70
N GLU A 13 -9.73 1.12 -19.74
CA GLU A 13 -11.00 1.27 -18.98
C GLU A 13 -10.76 1.34 -17.47
N GLU A 14 -9.82 0.56 -16.93
CA GLU A 14 -9.58 0.46 -15.50
C GLU A 14 -8.76 1.64 -14.95
N PHE A 15 -7.71 2.06 -15.65
CA PHE A 15 -6.73 3.01 -15.10
C PHE A 15 -6.74 4.38 -15.78
N ILE A 16 -7.03 4.48 -17.07
CA ILE A 16 -6.91 5.73 -17.83
C ILE A 16 -8.24 6.45 -17.95
N LYS A 17 -9.30 5.73 -18.32
CA LYS A 17 -10.64 6.31 -18.47
C LYS A 17 -11.17 7.03 -17.22
N PRO A 18 -10.92 6.57 -15.98
CA PRO A 18 -11.36 7.27 -14.77
C PRO A 18 -10.79 8.68 -14.64
N THR A 19 -9.70 9.02 -15.31
CA THR A 19 -9.07 10.36 -15.27
C THR A 19 -9.82 11.44 -16.09
N ASN A 20 -10.98 11.15 -16.64
CA ASN A 20 -11.68 12.08 -17.54
C ASN A 20 -12.28 13.31 -16.89
N GLN A 21 -12.30 13.42 -15.55
CA GLN A 21 -12.96 14.52 -14.84
C GLN A 21 -12.13 15.04 -13.67
N LYS A 22 -11.28 16.04 -13.94
CA LYS A 22 -10.56 16.75 -12.89
C LYS A 22 -11.48 17.66 -12.08
N LYS A 23 -11.47 17.54 -10.75
CA LYS A 23 -12.21 18.36 -9.81
C LYS A 23 -11.32 19.13 -8.82
N ASN A 24 -9.99 19.03 -8.96
CA ASN A 24 -8.99 19.64 -8.07
C ASN A 24 -9.07 19.17 -6.61
N PHE A 25 -9.50 17.94 -6.37
CA PHE A 25 -9.44 17.35 -5.05
C PHE A 25 -8.03 16.86 -4.72
N ILE A 26 -7.71 16.88 -3.42
CA ILE A 26 -6.50 16.30 -2.84
C ILE A 26 -6.94 15.25 -1.83
N GLY A 27 -6.32 14.09 -1.84
CA GLY A 27 -6.41 13.07 -0.80
C GLY A 27 -5.06 12.95 -0.10
N ILE A 28 -5.08 12.70 1.20
CA ILE A 28 -3.87 12.51 2.02
C ILE A 28 -4.02 11.23 2.81
N GLU A 29 -2.99 10.39 2.78
CA GLU A 29 -2.86 9.24 3.69
C GLU A 29 -1.61 9.44 4.53
N ILE A 30 -1.68 9.17 5.84
CA ILE A 30 -0.58 9.31 6.79
C ILE A 30 -0.52 8.05 7.63
N GLU A 31 0.50 7.24 7.38
CA GLU A 31 0.76 6.03 8.15
C GLU A 31 1.79 6.35 9.25
N ILE A 32 1.52 5.96 10.49
CA ILE A 32 2.37 6.32 11.64
C ILE A 32 2.67 5.08 12.49
N PRO A 33 3.95 4.76 12.72
CA PRO A 33 4.32 3.67 13.61
C PRO A 33 3.89 3.93 15.05
N ILE A 34 3.37 2.89 15.70
CA ILE A 34 3.12 2.83 17.14
C ILE A 34 4.36 2.25 17.81
N ILE A 35 4.79 2.84 18.91
CA ILE A 35 5.91 2.33 19.72
C ILE A 35 5.48 2.16 21.17
N ASN A 36 5.98 1.12 21.82
CA ASN A 36 5.88 0.91 23.25
C ASN A 36 7.12 1.51 23.92
N LEU A 37 6.93 2.53 24.75
CA LEU A 37 8.02 3.29 25.41
C LEU A 37 8.82 2.45 26.41
N ASN A 38 8.29 1.30 26.84
CA ASN A 38 9.00 0.34 27.69
C ASN A 38 10.04 -0.50 26.90
N LYS A 39 10.16 -0.29 25.57
CA LYS A 39 10.98 -1.12 24.68
C LYS A 39 10.53 -2.59 24.65
N GLU A 40 9.24 -2.78 24.62
CA GLU A 40 8.56 -4.05 24.46
C GLU A 40 7.75 -4.05 23.16
N ALA A 41 7.12 -5.16 22.83
CA ALA A 41 6.20 -5.22 21.71
C ALA A 41 5.03 -4.25 21.91
N VAL A 42 4.49 -3.72 20.81
CA VAL A 42 3.20 -3.04 20.85
C VAL A 42 2.16 -4.01 21.38
N ASP A 43 1.42 -3.58 22.40
CA ASP A 43 0.33 -4.35 22.98
C ASP A 43 -0.92 -4.18 22.11
N PHE A 44 -1.30 -5.22 21.38
CA PHE A 44 -2.45 -5.17 20.48
C PHE A 44 -3.79 -5.05 21.23
N ASP A 45 -3.89 -5.52 22.48
CA ASP A 45 -5.08 -5.31 23.30
C ASP A 45 -5.26 -3.81 23.63
N VAL A 46 -4.16 -3.10 23.85
CA VAL A 46 -4.18 -1.63 23.99
C VAL A 46 -4.63 -0.97 22.70
N VAL A 47 -4.11 -1.42 21.55
CA VAL A 47 -4.50 -0.91 20.24
C VAL A 47 -6.00 -1.07 20.00
N HIS A 48 -6.56 -2.27 20.22
CA HIS A 48 -7.99 -2.53 20.07
C HIS A 48 -8.84 -1.66 21.01
N LYS A 49 -8.42 -1.53 22.27
CA LYS A 49 -9.10 -0.68 23.25
C LYS A 49 -9.14 0.80 22.85
N ILE A 50 -8.07 1.30 22.24
CA ILE A 50 -8.01 2.70 21.78
C ILE A 50 -8.89 2.89 20.55
N THR A 51 -8.94 1.91 19.64
CA THR A 51 -9.87 1.91 18.50
C THR A 51 -11.32 2.01 18.95
N ASP A 52 -11.71 1.23 19.96
CA ASP A 52 -13.05 1.29 20.56
C ASP A 52 -13.35 2.64 21.21
N LYS A 53 -12.36 3.23 21.90
CA LYS A 53 -12.51 4.55 22.50
C LYS A 53 -12.65 5.64 21.43
N PHE A 54 -11.83 5.57 20.39
CA PHE A 54 -11.91 6.51 19.26
C PHE A 54 -13.30 6.49 18.62
N GLN A 55 -13.84 5.30 18.34
CA GLN A 55 -15.18 5.15 17.76
C GLN A 55 -16.28 5.71 18.68
N LYS A 56 -16.13 5.56 20.00
CA LYS A 56 -17.10 6.13 20.96
C LYS A 56 -17.04 7.65 21.01
N GLN A 57 -15.85 8.23 20.93
CA GLN A 57 -15.65 9.68 20.91
C GLN A 57 -16.11 10.30 19.60
N HIS A 58 -15.76 9.64 18.49
CA HIS A 58 -16.12 10.06 17.12
C HIS A 58 -17.26 9.18 16.61
N SER A 59 -18.46 9.42 17.12
CA SER A 59 -19.64 8.53 16.94
C SER A 59 -20.21 8.51 15.52
N ASP A 60 -19.72 9.31 14.61
CA ASP A 60 -19.97 9.31 13.17
C ASP A 60 -19.15 8.26 12.41
N PHE A 61 -18.07 7.75 13.01
CA PHE A 61 -17.34 6.62 12.42
C PHE A 61 -18.09 5.28 12.56
N ARG A 62 -17.95 4.44 11.54
CA ARG A 62 -18.56 3.10 11.45
C ARG A 62 -17.48 2.06 11.17
N ASN A 63 -17.72 0.82 11.61
CA ASN A 63 -16.84 -0.29 11.29
C ASN A 63 -16.84 -0.52 9.77
N GLU A 64 -15.66 -0.51 9.16
CA GLU A 64 -15.45 -0.83 7.75
C GLU A 64 -14.69 -2.15 7.60
N GLY A 65 -13.76 -2.46 8.52
CA GLY A 65 -12.99 -3.68 8.52
C GLY A 65 -12.92 -4.31 9.91
N VAL A 66 -13.18 -5.62 9.94
CA VAL A 66 -13.06 -6.47 11.14
C VAL A 66 -12.19 -7.66 10.76
N ASP A 67 -11.21 -8.01 11.60
CA ASP A 67 -10.33 -9.15 11.38
C ASP A 67 -11.00 -10.50 11.72
N TYR A 68 -10.31 -11.61 11.49
CA TYR A 68 -10.84 -12.95 11.75
C TYR A 68 -11.03 -13.27 13.23
N GLU A 69 -10.42 -12.48 14.12
CA GLU A 69 -10.57 -12.62 15.58
C GLU A 69 -11.68 -11.72 16.12
N GLY A 70 -12.31 -10.90 15.27
CA GLY A 70 -13.40 -10.00 15.62
C GLY A 70 -12.96 -8.60 16.03
N ASN A 71 -11.67 -8.26 15.89
CA ASN A 71 -11.16 -6.93 16.23
C ASN A 71 -11.39 -5.95 15.07
N ILE A 72 -11.75 -4.71 15.41
CA ILE A 72 -11.91 -3.65 14.42
C ILE A 72 -10.51 -3.16 14.02
N PHE A 73 -10.18 -3.24 12.72
CA PHE A 73 -8.95 -2.68 12.19
C PHE A 73 -9.17 -1.50 11.24
N SER A 74 -10.40 -1.20 10.87
CA SER A 74 -10.74 -0.06 10.00
C SER A 74 -12.08 0.56 10.40
N LEU A 75 -12.06 1.87 10.57
CA LEU A 75 -13.21 2.72 10.85
C LEU A 75 -13.33 3.77 9.76
N LYS A 76 -14.53 4.00 9.25
CA LYS A 76 -14.84 5.00 8.22
C LYS A 76 -15.90 5.98 8.68
N ASN A 77 -15.67 7.26 8.43
CA ASN A 77 -16.71 8.29 8.53
C ASN A 77 -17.43 8.43 7.18
N PRO A 78 -18.71 8.04 7.06
CA PRO A 78 -19.45 8.09 5.80
C PRO A 78 -19.82 9.51 5.35
N GLN A 79 -19.61 10.54 6.18
CA GLN A 79 -19.96 11.94 5.86
C GLN A 79 -18.87 12.62 5.04
N ASN A 80 -17.60 12.32 5.34
CA ASN A 80 -16.44 12.95 4.72
C ASN A 80 -15.46 11.96 4.09
N ASP A 81 -15.76 10.64 4.16
CA ASP A 81 -14.93 9.54 3.69
C ASP A 81 -13.57 9.39 4.42
N ASP A 82 -13.37 10.03 5.59
CA ASP A 82 -12.17 9.80 6.40
C ASP A 82 -12.15 8.37 6.92
N ILE A 83 -10.96 7.75 6.88
CA ILE A 83 -10.72 6.41 7.41
C ILE A 83 -9.61 6.50 8.45
N VAL A 84 -9.83 5.85 9.59
CA VAL A 84 -8.78 5.56 10.58
C VAL A 84 -8.65 4.05 10.65
N CYS A 85 -7.50 3.52 10.28
CA CYS A 85 -7.27 2.08 10.20
C CYS A 85 -5.84 1.71 10.58
N TYR A 86 -5.55 0.42 10.54
CA TYR A 86 -4.19 -0.11 10.70
C TYR A 86 -3.76 -0.70 9.35
N ASP A 87 -2.61 -0.24 8.82
CA ASP A 87 -2.08 -0.78 7.57
C ASP A 87 -1.12 -1.93 7.84
N CYS A 88 -1.41 -3.05 7.19
CA CYS A 88 -0.68 -4.30 7.23
C CYS A 88 -0.58 -4.94 8.63
N SER A 89 -0.36 -4.18 9.69
CA SER A 89 -0.16 -4.66 11.06
C SER A 89 -0.71 -3.67 12.09
N TYR A 90 -1.10 -4.15 13.26
CA TYR A 90 -1.42 -3.29 14.41
C TYR A 90 -0.22 -2.51 14.97
N ASN A 91 0.95 -2.62 14.35
CA ASN A 91 2.11 -1.78 14.64
C ASN A 91 2.07 -0.41 13.96
N ASN A 92 1.19 -0.20 12.96
CA ASN A 92 1.08 1.04 12.19
C ASN A 92 -0.37 1.49 12.12
N ILE A 93 -0.64 2.72 12.53
CA ILE A 93 -1.94 3.37 12.32
C ILE A 93 -1.90 4.21 11.06
N GLU A 94 -2.99 4.22 10.31
CA GLU A 94 -3.18 5.00 9.10
C GLU A 94 -4.38 5.94 9.24
N PHE A 95 -4.18 7.18 8.81
CA PHE A 95 -5.22 8.19 8.64
C PHE A 95 -5.36 8.45 7.14
N ALA A 96 -6.32 7.81 6.49
CA ALA A 96 -6.66 8.11 5.11
C ALA A 96 -7.76 9.17 5.07
N MET A 97 -7.34 10.42 4.86
CA MET A 97 -8.22 11.57 4.91
C MET A 97 -9.06 11.66 3.63
N GLY A 98 -10.35 11.81 3.79
CA GLY A 98 -11.27 11.99 2.68
C GLY A 98 -10.91 13.23 1.85
N LYS A 99 -11.14 13.10 0.55
CA LYS A 99 -10.75 14.12 -0.44
C LYS A 99 -11.33 15.50 -0.16
N GLU A 100 -10.51 16.53 -0.27
CA GLU A 100 -10.88 17.92 -0.09
C GLU A 100 -10.24 18.82 -1.15
N MET A 101 -10.74 20.05 -1.28
CA MET A 101 -10.12 21.09 -2.10
C MET A 101 -9.17 21.98 -1.29
N ASP A 102 -9.17 21.84 0.03
CA ASP A 102 -8.44 22.66 0.98
C ASP A 102 -7.65 21.79 1.98
N LEU A 103 -6.33 21.98 2.00
CA LEU A 103 -5.42 21.26 2.90
C LEU A 103 -5.61 21.63 4.38
N PHE A 104 -6.08 22.83 4.70
CA PHE A 104 -6.32 23.23 6.09
C PHE A 104 -7.47 22.44 6.69
N THR A 105 -8.53 22.20 5.91
CA THR A 105 -9.66 21.35 6.33
C THR A 105 -9.19 19.90 6.61
N ILE A 106 -8.31 19.34 5.78
CA ILE A 106 -7.70 18.02 6.02
C ILE A 106 -6.87 18.04 7.30
N ASN A 107 -6.02 19.06 7.44
CA ASN A 107 -5.13 19.20 8.61
C ASN A 107 -5.91 19.30 9.93
N ASP A 108 -6.98 20.07 9.96
CA ASP A 108 -7.78 20.25 11.18
C ASP A 108 -8.42 18.94 11.63
N ARG A 109 -8.99 18.16 10.69
CA ARG A 109 -9.53 16.83 11.01
C ARG A 109 -8.42 15.85 11.45
N PHE A 110 -7.30 15.82 10.72
CA PHE A 110 -6.15 14.98 11.08
C PHE A 110 -5.65 15.30 12.49
N CYS A 111 -5.46 16.57 12.81
CA CYS A 111 -4.97 16.99 14.13
C CYS A 111 -5.93 16.57 15.26
N ASP A 112 -7.22 16.63 15.05
CA ASP A 112 -8.23 16.17 16.02
C ASP A 112 -8.10 14.66 16.28
N TYR A 113 -8.10 13.84 15.21
CA TYR A 113 -7.98 12.38 15.34
C TYR A 113 -6.64 11.95 15.90
N TYR A 114 -5.55 12.52 15.39
CA TYR A 114 -4.19 12.23 15.84
C TYR A 114 -3.98 12.57 17.34
N SER A 115 -4.43 13.75 17.77
CA SER A 115 -4.25 14.19 19.16
C SER A 115 -4.97 13.26 20.13
N PHE A 116 -6.23 12.92 19.84
CA PHE A 116 -7.00 12.00 20.66
C PHE A 116 -6.31 10.64 20.76
N ILE A 117 -5.94 10.04 19.63
CA ILE A 117 -5.33 8.70 19.61
C ILE A 117 -3.97 8.70 20.33
N LYS A 118 -3.15 9.72 20.09
CA LYS A 118 -1.84 9.85 20.75
C LYS A 118 -1.98 9.97 22.25
N GLU A 119 -2.87 10.83 22.76
CA GLU A 119 -3.14 10.99 24.20
C GLU A 119 -3.60 9.68 24.84
N GLU A 120 -4.48 8.94 24.16
CA GLU A 120 -4.95 7.64 24.65
C GLU A 120 -3.84 6.57 24.67
N PHE A 121 -2.93 6.56 23.69
CA PHE A 121 -1.76 5.69 23.71
C PHE A 121 -0.79 6.00 24.85
N GLU A 122 -0.58 7.28 25.16
CA GLU A 122 0.33 7.72 26.23
C GLU A 122 -0.11 7.21 27.61
N ILE A 123 -1.42 7.03 27.86
CA ILE A 123 -1.94 6.42 29.11
C ILE A 123 -1.38 5.00 29.32
N TYR A 124 -1.05 4.28 28.25
CA TYR A 124 -0.56 2.90 28.30
C TYR A 124 0.93 2.78 27.95
N ASN A 125 1.72 3.84 28.13
CA ASN A 125 3.14 3.89 27.76
C ASN A 125 3.41 3.56 26.28
N HIS A 126 2.48 3.86 25.39
CA HIS A 126 2.66 3.81 23.95
C HIS A 126 2.63 5.22 23.38
N THR A 127 3.20 5.43 22.19
CA THR A 127 3.06 6.70 21.49
C THR A 127 3.17 6.48 19.97
N LEU A 128 2.87 7.53 19.22
CA LEU A 128 3.01 7.60 17.77
C LEU A 128 4.34 8.27 17.41
N THR A 129 5.03 7.79 16.38
CA THR A 129 6.29 8.37 15.90
C THR A 129 6.27 8.56 14.40
N GLY A 130 6.55 9.79 13.94
CA GLY A 130 6.64 10.13 12.52
C GLY A 130 7.94 9.61 11.89
N MET A 131 8.02 8.30 11.61
CA MET A 131 9.18 7.67 10.98
C MET A 131 8.71 6.65 9.94
N GLY A 132 9.35 6.63 8.77
CA GLY A 132 9.04 5.69 7.69
C GLY A 132 9.44 4.23 7.97
N ILE A 133 10.18 3.98 9.03
CA ILE A 133 10.46 2.64 9.59
C ILE A 133 10.30 2.73 11.11
N ASN A 134 9.52 1.80 11.67
CA ASN A 134 9.33 1.74 13.12
C ASN A 134 10.69 1.55 13.85
N PRO A 135 11.14 2.52 14.66
CA PRO A 135 12.43 2.46 15.31
C PRO A 135 12.53 1.33 16.36
N TYR A 136 11.37 0.83 16.82
CA TYR A 136 11.26 -0.25 17.80
C TYR A 136 10.85 -1.60 17.17
N ARG A 137 10.94 -1.74 15.81
CA ARG A 137 10.57 -2.95 15.10
C ARG A 137 11.16 -4.26 15.67
N LYS A 138 12.36 -4.17 16.28
CA LYS A 138 13.03 -5.33 16.89
C LYS A 138 12.33 -5.86 18.15
N TYR A 139 11.52 -5.06 18.78
CA TYR A 139 10.72 -5.45 19.94
C TYR A 139 9.34 -5.98 19.52
N ASN A 140 8.86 -5.57 18.35
CA ASN A 140 7.49 -5.83 17.90
C ASN A 140 7.29 -7.25 17.39
N ARG A 141 6.05 -7.70 17.49
CA ARG A 141 5.52 -8.80 16.70
C ARG A 141 5.22 -8.26 15.31
N ASN A 142 6.11 -8.50 14.34
CA ASN A 142 5.92 -8.06 12.97
C ASN A 142 5.04 -9.07 12.21
N VAL A 143 3.78 -9.14 12.59
CA VAL A 143 2.77 -10.04 12.02
C VAL A 143 1.67 -9.23 11.33
N PRO A 144 1.04 -9.77 10.29
CA PRO A 144 -0.08 -9.11 9.64
C PRO A 144 -1.33 -9.13 10.52
N ILE A 145 -2.21 -8.17 10.29
CA ILE A 145 -3.60 -8.26 10.75
C ILE A 145 -4.20 -9.53 10.13
N PRO A 146 -4.88 -10.38 10.93
CA PRO A 146 -5.48 -11.62 10.42
C PRO A 146 -6.72 -11.32 9.56
N SER A 147 -6.49 -10.82 8.35
CA SER A 147 -7.51 -10.54 7.34
C SER A 147 -7.02 -10.97 5.96
N GLU A 148 -7.93 -11.28 5.04
CA GLU A 148 -7.64 -11.78 3.70
C GLU A 148 -6.51 -11.01 3.00
N ARG A 149 -6.66 -9.69 2.90
CA ARG A 149 -5.72 -8.82 2.17
C ARG A 149 -4.32 -8.85 2.76
N TYR A 150 -4.21 -8.76 4.10
CA TYR A 150 -2.91 -8.62 4.75
C TYR A 150 -2.20 -9.95 4.90
N LEU A 151 -2.93 -11.05 5.08
CA LEU A 151 -2.37 -12.41 5.00
C LEU A 151 -1.82 -12.68 3.60
N MET A 152 -2.57 -12.34 2.55
CA MET A 152 -2.13 -12.46 1.16
C MET A 152 -0.84 -11.66 0.92
N LEU A 153 -0.81 -10.39 1.32
CA LEU A 153 0.37 -9.54 1.13
C LEU A 153 1.59 -10.09 1.88
N TYR A 154 1.41 -10.48 3.13
CA TYR A 154 2.49 -11.04 3.95
C TYR A 154 3.04 -12.34 3.35
N HIS A 155 2.17 -13.20 2.85
CA HIS A 155 2.56 -14.43 2.15
C HIS A 155 3.40 -14.11 0.90
N HIS A 156 2.95 -13.17 0.08
CA HIS A 156 3.71 -12.71 -1.09
C HIS A 156 5.08 -12.16 -0.71
N LEU A 157 5.18 -11.32 0.32
CA LEU A 157 6.46 -10.74 0.77
C LEU A 157 7.44 -11.82 1.24
N LYS A 158 6.95 -12.91 1.83
CA LYS A 158 7.77 -14.05 2.29
C LYS A 158 8.15 -15.04 1.21
N SER A 159 7.55 -14.95 0.03
CA SER A 159 7.72 -15.91 -1.06
C SER A 159 9.01 -15.73 -1.86
N PHE A 160 9.98 -14.95 -1.38
CA PHE A 160 11.24 -14.65 -2.09
C PHE A 160 12.03 -15.90 -2.51
N LYS A 161 11.85 -17.04 -1.82
CA LYS A 161 12.44 -18.33 -2.18
C LYS A 161 12.00 -18.84 -3.56
N ASN A 162 10.81 -18.40 -4.04
CA ASN A 162 10.30 -18.77 -5.35
C ASN A 162 11.06 -18.09 -6.50
N TYR A 163 12.00 -17.20 -6.18
CA TYR A 163 12.74 -16.37 -7.14
C TYR A 163 14.25 -16.62 -7.10
N GLU A 164 14.70 -17.80 -6.72
CA GLU A 164 16.14 -18.17 -6.62
C GLU A 164 16.93 -17.94 -7.91
N ASN A 165 16.26 -17.98 -9.08
CA ASN A 165 16.88 -17.78 -10.39
C ASN A 165 16.84 -16.32 -10.88
N VAL A 166 16.26 -15.40 -10.11
CA VAL A 166 16.24 -13.98 -10.45
C VAL A 166 17.56 -13.35 -10.03
N PRO A 167 18.29 -12.63 -10.90
CA PRO A 167 19.58 -12.02 -10.59
C PRO A 167 19.43 -10.78 -9.69
N MET A 168 18.77 -10.95 -8.56
CA MET A 168 18.45 -9.90 -7.62
C MET A 168 18.80 -10.36 -6.20
N HIS A 169 19.38 -9.46 -5.41
CA HIS A 169 19.63 -9.71 -4.00
C HIS A 169 18.45 -9.18 -3.17
N PHE A 170 17.64 -10.11 -2.64
CA PHE A 170 16.58 -9.75 -1.70
C PHE A 170 17.19 -9.31 -0.36
N HIS A 171 16.55 -8.33 0.26
CA HIS A 171 16.88 -7.97 1.64
C HIS A 171 16.38 -9.06 2.62
N ASN A 172 16.87 -9.02 3.87
CA ASN A 172 16.56 -10.04 4.89
C ASN A 172 15.34 -9.68 5.78
N TYR A 173 14.39 -8.87 5.29
CA TYR A 173 13.26 -8.36 6.07
C TYR A 173 11.93 -8.61 5.35
N PRO A 174 11.51 -9.89 5.16
CA PRO A 174 10.28 -10.17 4.42
C PRO A 174 9.02 -9.62 5.11
N GLU A 175 9.11 -9.30 6.41
CA GLU A 175 8.04 -8.68 7.19
C GLU A 175 8.01 -7.15 7.13
N TYR A 176 8.77 -6.53 6.25
CA TYR A 176 8.94 -5.07 6.24
C TYR A 176 7.63 -4.28 6.07
N GLY A 177 6.61 -4.83 5.41
CA GLY A 177 5.29 -4.23 5.34
C GLY A 177 4.61 -4.05 6.70
N MET A 178 5.07 -4.78 7.74
CA MET A 178 4.49 -4.72 9.08
C MET A 178 5.14 -3.64 9.96
N PHE A 179 6.20 -2.98 9.48
CA PHE A 179 6.93 -1.97 10.25
C PHE A 179 7.36 -0.73 9.42
N SER A 180 7.01 -0.67 8.15
CA SER A 180 7.26 0.49 7.29
C SER A 180 5.99 1.34 7.15
N SER A 181 6.17 2.65 7.05
CA SER A 181 5.10 3.65 6.99
C SER A 181 5.40 4.72 5.96
N ALA A 182 4.37 5.31 5.39
CA ALA A 182 4.46 6.36 4.39
C ALA A 182 3.43 7.47 4.60
N SER A 183 3.74 8.65 4.11
CA SER A 183 2.73 9.66 3.80
C SER A 183 2.48 9.66 2.29
N GLN A 184 1.22 9.73 1.88
CA GLN A 184 0.80 9.62 0.50
C GLN A 184 -0.09 10.80 0.12
N VAL A 185 0.10 11.31 -1.10
CA VAL A 185 -0.70 12.42 -1.65
C VAL A 185 -1.35 11.95 -2.94
N GLN A 186 -2.67 12.09 -3.02
CA GLN A 186 -3.46 11.76 -4.20
C GLN A 186 -3.97 13.05 -4.84
N LEU A 187 -3.79 13.17 -6.14
CA LEU A 187 -4.26 14.32 -6.93
C LEU A 187 -5.21 13.85 -8.03
N ASP A 188 -6.33 14.55 -8.17
CA ASP A 188 -7.16 14.43 -9.36
C ASP A 188 -6.38 14.85 -10.60
N VAL A 189 -6.48 14.06 -11.64
CA VAL A 189 -5.83 14.34 -12.92
C VAL A 189 -6.82 14.15 -14.05
N ASN A 190 -6.86 15.07 -15.01
CA ASN A 190 -7.57 14.81 -16.26
C ASN A 190 -6.68 14.02 -17.23
N LYS A 191 -7.29 13.41 -18.23
CA LYS A 191 -6.60 12.56 -19.19
C LYS A 191 -5.51 13.30 -19.98
N GLU A 192 -5.76 14.56 -20.31
CA GLU A 192 -4.84 15.40 -21.07
C GLU A 192 -3.54 15.68 -20.30
N ASP A 193 -3.64 15.84 -18.96
CA ASP A 193 -2.52 16.14 -18.08
C ASP A 193 -1.88 14.86 -17.49
N LEU A 194 -2.49 13.68 -17.64
CA LEU A 194 -2.09 12.44 -16.97
C LEU A 194 -0.63 12.10 -17.19
N VAL A 195 -0.20 12.03 -18.43
CA VAL A 195 1.18 11.65 -18.81
C VAL A 195 2.18 12.67 -18.26
N GLN A 196 1.86 13.97 -18.39
CA GLN A 196 2.72 15.03 -17.86
C GLN A 196 2.81 14.95 -16.33
N THR A 197 1.71 14.68 -15.64
CA THR A 197 1.67 14.55 -14.17
C THR A 197 2.56 13.41 -13.70
N ILE A 198 2.46 12.23 -14.32
CA ILE A 198 3.32 11.08 -13.98
C ILE A 198 4.79 11.42 -14.24
N ASN A 199 5.11 12.02 -15.39
CA ASN A 199 6.48 12.41 -15.73
C ASN A 199 7.06 13.43 -14.73
N VAL A 200 6.25 14.40 -14.29
CA VAL A 200 6.69 15.38 -13.27
C VAL A 200 6.94 14.68 -11.94
N PHE A 201 6.04 13.80 -11.48
CA PHE A 201 6.22 13.06 -10.23
C PHE A 201 7.47 12.18 -10.27
N SER A 202 7.74 11.49 -11.38
CA SER A 202 8.96 10.72 -11.57
C SER A 202 10.23 11.58 -11.46
N LYS A 203 10.21 12.80 -12.02
CA LYS A 203 11.35 13.72 -11.99
C LYS A 203 11.61 14.32 -10.60
N ILE A 204 10.58 14.48 -9.76
CA ILE A 204 10.75 15.03 -8.40
C ILE A 204 11.04 13.95 -7.34
N GLU A 205 10.99 12.66 -7.68
CA GLU A 205 11.30 11.58 -6.74
C GLU A 205 12.64 11.74 -5.98
N PRO A 206 13.77 12.06 -6.63
CA PRO A 206 15.02 12.29 -5.90
C PRO A 206 14.96 13.50 -4.95
N ILE A 207 14.21 14.54 -5.32
CA ILE A 207 14.02 15.73 -4.48
C ILE A 207 13.19 15.38 -3.25
N LYS A 208 12.15 14.57 -3.43
CA LYS A 208 11.34 14.02 -2.36
C LYS A 208 12.19 13.25 -1.36
N ALA A 209 13.07 12.36 -1.81
CA ALA A 209 13.97 11.62 -0.95
C ALA A 209 14.89 12.54 -0.13
N LEU A 210 15.34 13.66 -0.71
CA LEU A 210 16.15 14.65 0.03
C LEU A 210 15.35 15.40 1.10
N LEU A 211 14.08 15.70 0.85
CA LEU A 211 13.25 16.52 1.74
C LEU A 211 12.59 15.72 2.86
N PHE A 212 12.21 14.48 2.57
CA PHE A 212 11.34 13.67 3.43
C PHE A 212 11.96 12.33 3.84
N SER A 213 13.27 12.13 3.66
CA SER A 213 13.93 10.91 4.11
C SER A 213 13.90 10.80 5.63
N ASN A 214 13.18 9.81 6.13
CA ASN A 214 12.99 9.56 7.55
C ASN A 214 12.79 8.05 7.84
N SER A 215 13.55 7.20 7.15
CA SER A 215 13.41 5.75 7.27
C SER A 215 14.75 5.05 7.49
N VAL A 216 15.49 5.49 8.50
CA VAL A 216 16.74 4.85 8.93
C VAL A 216 16.45 3.49 9.56
N LEU A 217 17.21 2.46 9.14
CA LEU A 217 17.16 1.14 9.74
C LEU A 217 18.19 1.06 10.89
N PHE A 218 17.83 1.60 12.04
CA PHE A 218 18.73 1.75 13.20
C PHE A 218 19.44 0.47 13.60
N GLY A 219 20.77 0.60 13.77
CA GLY A 219 21.65 -0.47 14.24
C GLY A 219 22.02 -1.51 13.17
N GLU A 220 21.63 -1.29 11.90
CA GLU A 220 21.93 -2.18 10.80
C GLU A 220 22.41 -1.44 9.54
N ASN A 221 21.73 -0.37 9.15
CA ASN A 221 22.09 0.47 8.00
C ASN A 221 21.86 1.95 8.32
N ASP A 222 22.57 2.45 9.33
CA ASP A 222 22.42 3.83 9.81
C ASP A 222 22.81 4.90 8.79
N ASN A 223 23.51 4.53 7.72
CA ASN A 223 23.96 5.44 6.68
C ASN A 223 22.92 5.68 5.58
N ILE A 224 21.83 4.92 5.55
CA ILE A 224 20.77 5.04 4.54
C ILE A 224 19.54 5.65 5.20
N VAL A 225 19.28 6.92 4.88
CA VAL A 225 18.18 7.68 5.49
C VAL A 225 16.82 7.46 4.83
N CYS A 226 16.79 6.86 3.63
CA CYS A 226 15.58 6.47 2.89
C CYS A 226 15.57 4.95 2.65
N PHE A 227 15.76 4.14 3.70
CA PHE A 227 15.88 2.68 3.60
C PHE A 227 14.56 2.01 3.19
N ARG A 228 13.43 2.66 3.44
CA ARG A 228 12.11 2.17 3.01
C ARG A 228 12.04 1.94 1.50
N ASP A 229 12.66 2.79 0.69
CA ASP A 229 12.68 2.63 -0.77
C ASP A 229 13.43 1.33 -1.15
N ALA A 230 14.58 1.08 -0.50
CA ALA A 230 15.34 -0.17 -0.69
C ALA A 230 14.56 -1.42 -0.27
N LEU A 231 13.73 -1.33 0.79
CA LEU A 231 12.87 -2.44 1.19
C LEU A 231 11.84 -2.81 0.10
N TRP A 232 11.28 -1.84 -0.59
CA TRP A 232 10.37 -2.11 -1.71
C TRP A 232 11.13 -2.62 -2.94
N GLU A 233 12.25 -1.99 -3.28
CA GLU A 233 13.03 -2.31 -4.48
C GLU A 233 13.63 -3.72 -4.42
N TYR A 234 14.20 -4.11 -3.27
CA TYR A 234 14.85 -5.42 -3.08
C TYR A 234 13.93 -6.46 -2.43
N SER A 235 12.64 -6.42 -2.76
CA SER A 235 11.61 -7.36 -2.31
C SER A 235 10.99 -8.13 -3.49
N THR A 236 10.03 -9.00 -3.20
CA THR A 236 9.23 -9.70 -4.22
C THR A 236 8.49 -8.76 -5.18
N HIS A 237 8.18 -7.53 -4.75
CA HIS A 237 7.63 -6.51 -5.64
C HIS A 237 8.65 -6.01 -6.68
N GLY A 238 9.93 -5.94 -6.32
CA GLY A 238 11.00 -5.46 -7.20
C GLY A 238 11.49 -6.49 -8.21
N VAL A 239 10.96 -7.71 -8.21
CA VAL A 239 11.26 -8.76 -9.22
C VAL A 239 11.09 -8.22 -10.64
N ASN A 240 10.06 -7.42 -10.87
CA ASN A 240 9.97 -6.56 -12.04
C ASN A 240 10.14 -5.10 -11.59
N PRO A 241 11.26 -4.43 -11.94
CA PRO A 241 11.50 -3.05 -11.52
C PRO A 241 10.40 -2.06 -11.94
N HIS A 242 9.67 -2.34 -13.01
CA HIS A 242 8.55 -1.52 -13.45
C HIS A 242 7.41 -1.48 -12.41
N ASN A 243 7.23 -2.52 -11.59
CA ASN A 243 6.23 -2.53 -10.53
C ASN A 243 6.58 -1.62 -9.33
N ILE A 244 7.85 -1.22 -9.18
CA ILE A 244 8.27 -0.33 -8.09
C ILE A 244 7.95 1.12 -8.40
N GLY A 245 8.36 1.58 -9.57
CA GLY A 245 8.11 2.95 -9.95
C GLY A 245 8.77 3.33 -11.26
N VAL A 246 8.38 4.48 -11.77
CA VAL A 246 8.84 5.02 -13.04
C VAL A 246 10.02 5.97 -12.84
N TYR A 247 11.14 5.45 -12.35
CA TYR A 247 12.37 6.21 -12.34
C TYR A 247 12.90 6.35 -13.77
N ASN A 248 13.20 7.57 -14.18
CA ASN A 248 13.81 7.87 -15.47
C ASN A 248 12.97 7.52 -16.70
N VAL A 249 11.66 7.40 -16.57
CA VAL A 249 10.77 7.27 -17.71
C VAL A 249 10.18 8.64 -18.05
N ASP A 250 10.14 8.96 -19.32
CA ASP A 250 9.53 10.17 -19.87
C ASP A 250 8.54 9.74 -20.96
N PHE A 251 7.32 9.42 -20.53
CA PHE A 251 6.26 9.00 -21.45
C PHE A 251 5.92 10.12 -22.42
N LYS A 252 5.78 9.80 -23.69
CA LYS A 252 5.41 10.76 -24.74
C LYS A 252 3.90 10.98 -24.77
N ASP A 253 3.16 9.91 -24.63
CA ASP A 253 1.69 9.89 -24.74
C ASP A 253 1.06 8.74 -23.95
N ILE A 254 -0.26 8.62 -24.05
CA ILE A 254 -1.05 7.56 -23.43
C ILE A 254 -0.66 6.16 -23.93
N ASN A 255 -0.20 6.01 -25.18
CA ASN A 255 0.18 4.70 -25.69
C ASN A 255 1.46 4.20 -25.04
N ASP A 256 2.43 5.10 -24.79
CA ASP A 256 3.65 4.77 -24.03
C ASP A 256 3.29 4.33 -22.60
N LEU A 257 2.36 5.05 -21.92
CA LEU A 257 1.87 4.66 -20.60
C LEU A 257 1.17 3.30 -20.63
N GLN A 258 0.33 3.03 -21.63
CA GLN A 258 -0.32 1.72 -21.78
C GLN A 258 0.69 0.60 -21.99
N ALA A 259 1.69 0.81 -22.86
CA ALA A 259 2.77 -0.16 -23.07
C ALA A 259 3.55 -0.45 -21.78
N TYR A 260 3.73 0.58 -20.93
CA TYR A 260 4.33 0.40 -19.62
C TYR A 260 3.44 -0.45 -18.70
N LEU A 261 2.13 -0.19 -18.65
CA LEU A 261 1.18 -1.00 -17.87
C LEU A 261 1.16 -2.47 -18.32
N GLU A 262 1.28 -2.73 -19.63
CA GLU A 262 1.39 -4.08 -20.19
C GLU A 262 2.67 -4.82 -19.76
N SER A 263 3.73 -4.10 -19.42
CA SER A 263 5.01 -4.66 -18.98
C SER A 263 5.05 -5.05 -17.50
N LEU A 264 4.02 -4.73 -16.74
CA LEU A 264 3.96 -5.00 -15.30
C LEU A 264 3.71 -6.48 -14.99
N ASN A 265 4.07 -6.86 -13.77
CA ASN A 265 3.75 -8.18 -13.24
C ASN A 265 2.50 -8.13 -12.36
N MET A 266 1.78 -9.25 -12.36
CA MET A 266 0.75 -9.60 -11.38
C MET A 266 1.29 -10.67 -10.42
N TYR A 267 0.72 -10.74 -9.22
CA TYR A 267 1.08 -11.74 -8.18
C TYR A 267 -0.11 -12.22 -7.36
N CYS A 268 -1.28 -11.65 -7.57
CA CYS A 268 -2.51 -12.08 -6.91
C CYS A 268 -3.74 -11.75 -7.74
N VAL A 269 -4.79 -12.50 -7.48
CA VAL A 269 -6.18 -12.22 -7.90
C VAL A 269 -7.12 -12.53 -6.73
N MET A 270 -8.41 -12.28 -6.92
CA MET A 270 -9.43 -12.69 -5.95
C MET A 270 -10.48 -13.53 -6.68
N SER A 271 -10.83 -14.67 -6.10
CA SER A 271 -11.96 -15.50 -6.52
C SER A 271 -12.83 -15.83 -5.32
N ASP A 272 -14.14 -15.72 -5.47
CA ASP A 272 -15.13 -16.03 -4.42
C ASP A 272 -14.88 -15.36 -3.06
N GLY A 273 -14.31 -14.12 -3.10
CA GLY A 273 -14.04 -13.33 -1.90
C GLY A 273 -12.70 -13.62 -1.23
N ALA A 274 -11.93 -14.58 -1.70
CA ALA A 274 -10.61 -14.93 -1.18
C ALA A 274 -9.49 -14.53 -2.13
N TYR A 275 -8.38 -14.02 -1.60
CA TYR A 275 -7.18 -13.73 -2.36
C TYR A 275 -6.39 -15.00 -2.68
N ILE A 276 -5.92 -15.10 -3.91
CA ILE A 276 -5.07 -16.18 -4.40
C ILE A 276 -3.75 -15.57 -4.81
N ASN A 277 -2.65 -15.99 -4.17
CA ASN A 277 -1.30 -15.60 -4.55
C ASN A 277 -0.75 -16.55 -5.61
N PHE A 278 0.10 -16.02 -6.50
CA PHE A 278 0.93 -16.81 -7.38
C PHE A 278 2.29 -16.12 -7.58
N PRO A 279 3.32 -16.84 -8.04
CA PRO A 279 4.61 -16.23 -8.34
C PRO A 279 4.47 -15.06 -9.29
N SER A 280 5.10 -13.91 -8.97
CA SER A 280 5.05 -12.70 -9.78
C SER A 280 5.39 -13.01 -11.23
N MET A 281 4.48 -12.78 -12.14
CA MET A 281 4.63 -13.06 -13.57
C MET A 281 4.11 -11.91 -14.41
N ASN A 282 4.65 -11.75 -15.62
CA ASN A 282 4.21 -10.69 -16.53
C ASN A 282 2.71 -10.78 -16.83
N LEU A 283 2.06 -9.63 -16.91
CA LEU A 283 0.63 -9.50 -17.20
C LEU A 283 0.21 -10.25 -18.46
N LEU A 284 0.99 -10.12 -19.54
CA LEU A 284 0.67 -10.77 -20.82
C LEU A 284 0.84 -12.29 -20.73
N ASP A 285 1.85 -12.77 -20.01
CA ASP A 285 2.07 -14.20 -19.78
C ASP A 285 0.95 -14.80 -18.91
N TYR A 286 0.48 -14.04 -17.89
CA TYR A 286 -0.68 -14.44 -17.10
C TYR A 286 -1.89 -14.71 -18.00
N PHE A 287 -2.27 -13.76 -18.85
CA PHE A 287 -3.43 -13.91 -19.73
C PHE A 287 -3.24 -14.85 -20.92
N ALA A 288 -1.99 -15.19 -21.26
CA ALA A 288 -1.68 -16.20 -22.26
C ALA A 288 -1.80 -17.63 -21.71
N SER A 289 -1.76 -17.81 -20.39
CA SER A 289 -1.83 -19.11 -19.71
C SER A 289 -3.26 -19.66 -19.71
N ASP A 290 -3.41 -20.96 -19.90
CA ASP A 290 -4.69 -21.65 -19.72
C ASP A 290 -5.08 -21.74 -18.24
N TYR A 291 -4.09 -22.01 -17.38
CA TYR A 291 -4.18 -22.05 -15.93
C TYR A 291 -2.90 -21.51 -15.30
N VAL A 292 -3.04 -20.89 -14.14
CA VAL A 292 -1.94 -20.45 -13.28
C VAL A 292 -2.11 -21.11 -11.92
N CYS A 293 -1.07 -21.83 -11.47
CA CYS A 293 -1.05 -22.41 -10.13
C CYS A 293 -0.81 -21.29 -9.09
N GLY A 294 -1.69 -21.20 -8.12
CA GLY A 294 -1.62 -20.24 -7.03
C GLY A 294 -1.86 -20.89 -5.68
N GLU A 295 -1.82 -20.08 -4.63
CA GLU A 295 -2.04 -20.50 -3.24
C GLU A 295 -3.14 -19.63 -2.61
N ILE A 296 -4.12 -20.27 -1.99
CA ILE A 296 -5.21 -19.63 -1.26
C ILE A 296 -5.08 -19.94 0.24
N TYR A 297 -5.34 -18.94 1.09
CA TYR A 297 -5.43 -19.14 2.53
C TYR A 297 -6.81 -19.71 2.88
N ASP A 298 -6.84 -20.86 3.54
CA ASP A 298 -8.07 -21.54 3.93
C ASP A 298 -7.89 -22.22 5.29
N ASN A 299 -8.72 -21.86 6.27
CA ASN A 299 -8.74 -22.44 7.62
C ASN A 299 -7.36 -22.53 8.32
N GLY A 300 -6.52 -21.51 8.18
CA GLY A 300 -5.22 -21.44 8.87
C GLY A 300 -4.02 -21.90 8.04
N GLU A 301 -4.23 -22.45 6.86
CA GLU A 301 -3.18 -23.00 5.99
C GLU A 301 -3.31 -22.50 4.55
N TYR A 302 -2.19 -22.47 3.84
CA TYR A 302 -2.17 -22.22 2.39
C TYR A 302 -2.29 -23.54 1.64
N ARG A 303 -3.16 -23.59 0.64
CA ARG A 303 -3.31 -24.72 -0.27
C ARG A 303 -3.22 -24.30 -1.72
N GLU A 304 -2.68 -25.18 -2.56
CA GLU A 304 -2.60 -24.95 -4.00
C GLU A 304 -3.99 -24.94 -4.65
N ILE A 305 -4.14 -24.07 -5.65
CA ILE A 305 -5.33 -23.92 -6.47
C ILE A 305 -4.96 -23.47 -7.89
N ASP A 306 -5.63 -24.05 -8.89
CA ASP A 306 -5.49 -23.61 -10.28
C ASP A 306 -6.46 -22.45 -10.57
N ILE A 307 -5.91 -21.36 -11.09
CA ILE A 307 -6.63 -20.16 -11.51
C ILE A 307 -6.76 -20.18 -13.03
N ARG A 308 -7.94 -19.97 -13.54
CA ARG A 308 -8.14 -19.68 -14.95
C ARG A 308 -8.19 -18.18 -15.16
N PRO A 309 -7.22 -17.57 -15.89
CA PRO A 309 -7.19 -16.12 -16.10
C PRO A 309 -8.50 -15.57 -16.67
N CYS A 310 -9.00 -14.50 -16.06
CA CYS A 310 -10.18 -13.76 -16.48
C CYS A 310 -9.81 -12.29 -16.74
N ILE A 311 -10.37 -11.69 -17.78
CA ILE A 311 -10.03 -10.29 -18.14
C ILE A 311 -10.28 -9.29 -16.99
N ASP A 312 -11.21 -9.59 -16.10
CA ASP A 312 -11.51 -8.77 -14.93
C ASP A 312 -10.43 -8.85 -13.83
N ASP A 313 -9.48 -9.77 -13.94
CA ASP A 313 -8.34 -9.87 -13.00
C ASP A 313 -7.41 -8.66 -13.10
N ILE A 314 -7.46 -7.90 -14.20
CA ILE A 314 -6.72 -6.62 -14.36
C ILE A 314 -6.96 -5.65 -13.20
N LYS A 315 -8.12 -5.68 -12.56
CA LYS A 315 -8.42 -4.83 -11.39
C LYS A 315 -7.50 -5.10 -10.19
N TYR A 316 -6.83 -6.25 -10.14
CA TYR A 316 -5.86 -6.60 -9.09
C TYR A 316 -4.42 -6.21 -9.45
N LEU A 317 -4.17 -5.72 -10.66
CA LEU A 317 -2.88 -5.15 -11.03
C LEU A 317 -2.57 -3.97 -10.11
N ARG A 318 -1.35 -3.91 -9.59
CA ARG A 318 -0.83 -2.77 -8.82
C ARG A 318 0.23 -2.08 -9.67
N PRO A 319 -0.15 -0.98 -10.36
CA PRO A 319 0.71 -0.40 -11.39
C PRO A 319 2.08 0.02 -10.89
N PHE A 320 2.12 0.72 -9.75
CA PHE A 320 3.38 1.27 -9.23
C PHE A 320 3.38 1.26 -7.71
N LYS A 321 4.58 1.28 -7.10
CA LYS A 321 4.74 1.41 -5.64
C LYS A 321 4.97 2.85 -5.19
N PHE A 322 5.73 3.62 -5.95
CA PHE A 322 6.09 4.99 -5.58
C PHE A 322 5.19 6.05 -6.22
N ILE A 323 4.76 5.80 -7.45
CA ILE A 323 3.74 6.60 -8.13
C ILE A 323 2.66 5.63 -8.57
N ASN A 324 1.45 5.78 -8.08
CA ASN A 324 0.35 4.90 -8.44
C ASN A 324 -0.67 5.65 -9.29
N LEU A 325 -1.18 4.96 -10.30
CA LEU A 325 -2.35 5.38 -11.06
C LEU A 325 -3.54 4.56 -10.56
N THR A 326 -4.45 5.22 -9.87
CA THR A 326 -5.55 4.53 -9.21
C THR A 326 -6.75 4.35 -10.14
N PHE A 327 -7.55 3.31 -9.89
CA PHE A 327 -8.84 3.11 -10.56
C PHE A 327 -9.85 4.25 -10.31
N ARG A 328 -9.57 5.13 -9.34
CA ARG A 328 -10.37 6.32 -9.06
C ARG A 328 -10.07 7.49 -9.99
N GLY A 329 -9.06 7.38 -10.85
CA GLY A 329 -8.60 8.45 -11.74
C GLY A 329 -7.71 9.47 -11.06
N THR A 330 -7.01 9.08 -10.01
CA THR A 330 -6.02 9.91 -9.32
C THR A 330 -4.61 9.39 -9.56
N VAL A 331 -3.63 10.30 -9.59
CA VAL A 331 -2.22 9.95 -9.46
C VAL A 331 -1.83 10.12 -8.01
N GLU A 332 -1.24 9.08 -7.45
CA GLU A 332 -0.87 8.97 -6.05
C GLU A 332 0.65 8.97 -5.90
N PHE A 333 1.15 9.90 -5.11
CA PHE A 333 2.55 10.03 -4.75
C PHE A 333 2.78 9.37 -3.39
N ARG A 334 3.45 8.20 -3.38
CA ARG A 334 3.43 7.24 -2.24
C ARG A 334 4.74 7.09 -1.50
N SER A 335 5.81 7.70 -1.97
CA SER A 335 7.16 7.38 -1.50
C SER A 335 7.67 8.31 -0.39
N ILE A 336 6.85 9.22 0.12
CA ILE A 336 7.21 10.09 1.24
C ILE A 336 7.31 9.24 2.52
N CYS A 337 8.46 9.30 3.23
CA CYS A 337 8.57 8.74 4.57
C CYS A 337 7.75 9.59 5.56
N THR A 338 7.09 8.96 6.47
CA THR A 338 6.29 9.66 7.51
C THR A 338 7.17 10.33 8.54
#